data_c0293db2de81e8b40544d2fb30282af0
#
_entry.id   c0293db2de81e8b40544d2fb30282af0
#
_cell.length_a   1.000
_cell.length_b   1.000
_cell.length_c   1.000
_cell.angle_alpha   90.00
_cell.angle_beta   90.00
_cell.angle_gamma   90.00
#
_symmetry.space_group_name_H-M   'P 1'
#
loop_
_entity.id
_entity.type
_entity.pdbx_description
1 polymer ?
#
loop_
_entity_poly.entity_id
_entity_poly.type
_entity_poly.pdbx_seq_one_letter_code
_entity_poly.pdbx_strand_id
1 'polypeptide(L)'
;MNSKSTKRALLVSALSLVVCLAMLVGTTFAWFTDTATTGVNKIVSGNLKMKVEYSKDMTEWAPVDSEKPIFDENALYEPGYTQIVYVKVTNVGSLALRYDFDITQLSTAVGTNAQGEFFNLYNHLMFGSVATDSAFSSRDQAVAAVSENENTLGSRISVASKAVLNSGESDTLALVLYMPTTVGNEANNVDETRTPSVNLGIDINATQATVESDSFGNDYDAKAFSRFSSVSYFSGTHTVTESIMASGSPAVITVNGGATTINADIMATADGNEAVAVWASKIIFPANVTIEGGNFTQEKPGNDDQL
;
A
#
# COMPACT_ATOMS: atom_id res chain seq x y z
N MET A 1 -42.11 -11.05 -46.23
CA MET A 1 -41.23 -10.49 -45.22
C MET A 1 -39.83 -11.01 -45.45
N ASN A 2 -38.83 -10.11 -45.56
CA ASN A 2 -37.53 -10.45 -46.08
C ASN A 2 -36.66 -11.11 -44.97
N SER A 3 -36.45 -12.41 -45.04
CA SER A 3 -35.70 -13.25 -44.07
C SER A 3 -34.31 -12.66 -43.68
N LYS A 4 -33.68 -11.87 -44.55
CA LYS A 4 -32.40 -11.21 -44.29
C LYS A 4 -32.53 -10.02 -43.34
N SER A 5 -33.66 -9.30 -43.34
CA SER A 5 -33.88 -8.17 -42.42
C SER A 5 -34.18 -8.64 -40.99
N THR A 6 -34.95 -9.72 -40.87
CA THR A 6 -35.28 -10.33 -39.57
C THR A 6 -34.02 -10.92 -38.90
N LYS A 7 -33.14 -11.59 -39.67
CA LYS A 7 -31.88 -12.11 -39.15
C LYS A 7 -30.93 -10.99 -38.67
N ARG A 8 -30.88 -9.88 -39.42
CA ARG A 8 -30.08 -8.68 -39.01
C ARG A 8 -30.65 -8.03 -37.76
N ALA A 9 -31.96 -7.87 -37.66
CA ALA A 9 -32.60 -7.32 -36.47
C ALA A 9 -32.36 -8.18 -35.24
N LEU A 10 -32.44 -9.52 -35.40
CA LEU A 10 -32.18 -10.46 -34.31
C LEU A 10 -30.72 -10.42 -33.84
N LEU A 11 -29.79 -10.27 -34.78
CA LEU A 11 -28.36 -10.17 -34.50
C LEU A 11 -27.99 -8.84 -33.78
N VAL A 12 -28.59 -7.74 -34.22
CA VAL A 12 -28.42 -6.43 -33.56
C VAL A 12 -29.04 -6.44 -32.16
N SER A 13 -30.20 -7.06 -31.96
CA SER A 13 -30.83 -7.20 -30.65
C SER A 13 -30.00 -8.06 -29.71
N ALA A 14 -29.46 -9.18 -30.18
CA ALA A 14 -28.56 -10.02 -29.36
C ALA A 14 -27.26 -9.28 -28.99
N LEU A 15 -26.65 -8.54 -29.94
CA LEU A 15 -25.47 -7.74 -29.68
C LEU A 15 -25.75 -6.63 -28.67
N SER A 16 -26.89 -5.94 -28.78
CA SER A 16 -27.27 -4.91 -27.83
C SER A 16 -27.50 -5.48 -26.41
N LEU A 17 -28.04 -6.67 -26.30
CA LEU A 17 -28.22 -7.36 -25.01
C LEU A 17 -26.87 -7.69 -24.38
N VAL A 18 -25.91 -8.19 -25.17
CA VAL A 18 -24.56 -8.48 -24.70
C VAL A 18 -23.86 -7.21 -24.24
N VAL A 19 -23.97 -6.10 -24.98
CA VAL A 19 -23.40 -4.80 -24.59
C VAL A 19 -24.06 -4.27 -23.33
N CYS A 20 -25.39 -4.39 -23.18
CA CYS A 20 -26.08 -3.98 -21.95
C CYS A 20 -25.63 -4.82 -20.74
N LEU A 21 -25.46 -6.14 -20.91
CA LEU A 21 -24.95 -7.02 -19.85
C LEU A 21 -23.51 -6.69 -19.50
N ALA A 22 -22.66 -6.42 -20.50
CA ALA A 22 -21.27 -6.02 -20.27
C ALA A 22 -21.18 -4.67 -19.55
N MET A 23 -22.04 -3.71 -19.89
CA MET A 23 -22.14 -2.43 -19.17
C MET A 23 -22.66 -2.61 -17.74
N LEU A 24 -23.64 -3.50 -17.54
CA LEU A 24 -24.19 -3.79 -16.21
C LEU A 24 -23.11 -4.40 -15.31
N VAL A 25 -22.33 -5.34 -15.84
CA VAL A 25 -21.18 -5.94 -15.11
C VAL A 25 -20.10 -4.88 -14.87
N GLY A 26 -19.77 -4.06 -15.89
CA GLY A 26 -18.75 -3.01 -15.77
C GLY A 26 -19.12 -1.89 -14.78
N THR A 27 -20.42 -1.57 -14.62
CA THR A 27 -20.85 -0.52 -13.69
C THR A 27 -21.01 -1.02 -12.25
N THR A 28 -21.16 -2.33 -12.03
CA THR A 28 -21.20 -2.90 -10.67
C THR A 28 -19.82 -2.99 -10.03
N PHE A 29 -18.73 -2.84 -10.81
CA PHE A 29 -17.35 -2.81 -10.30
C PHE A 29 -16.79 -1.40 -10.06
N ALA A 30 -17.61 -0.35 -10.08
CA ALA A 30 -17.20 0.99 -9.68
C ALA A 30 -17.09 1.06 -8.15
N TRP A 31 -16.07 0.41 -7.61
CA TRP A 31 -15.70 0.50 -6.19
C TRP A 31 -15.05 1.84 -5.91
N PHE A 32 -15.48 2.44 -4.83
CA PHE A 32 -14.94 3.72 -4.39
C PHE A 32 -13.61 3.45 -3.66
N THR A 33 -12.53 3.95 -4.24
CA THR A 33 -11.22 3.99 -3.59
C THR A 33 -10.88 5.43 -3.29
N ASP A 34 -10.48 5.69 -2.06
CA ASP A 34 -9.87 6.96 -1.68
C ASP A 34 -8.41 6.68 -1.32
N THR A 35 -7.49 7.38 -1.97
CA THR A 35 -6.05 7.21 -1.81
C THR A 35 -5.47 8.53 -1.37
N ALA A 36 -4.93 8.57 -0.16
CA ALA A 36 -4.11 9.67 0.30
C ALA A 36 -2.63 9.30 0.19
N THR A 37 -1.98 9.81 -0.83
CA THR A 37 -0.52 9.77 -0.95
C THR A 37 0.03 11.13 -0.60
N THR A 38 1.28 11.21 -0.17
CA THR A 38 2.02 12.49 -0.11
C THR A 38 2.25 13.02 -1.53
N GLY A 39 1.23 12.98 -2.36
CA GLY A 39 1.34 13.28 -3.75
C GLY A 39 0.07 13.65 -4.49
N VAL A 40 -1.12 13.19 -4.16
CA VAL A 40 -2.38 13.64 -4.81
C VAL A 40 -3.60 13.15 -4.03
N ASN A 41 -4.48 14.06 -3.62
CA ASN A 41 -5.84 13.71 -3.20
C ASN A 41 -6.72 13.51 -4.43
N LYS A 42 -7.01 12.27 -4.81
CA LYS A 42 -8.02 11.99 -5.82
C LYS A 42 -9.30 11.52 -5.14
N ILE A 43 -10.28 12.41 -5.01
CA ILE A 43 -11.62 12.08 -4.54
C ILE A 43 -12.41 11.53 -5.71
N VAL A 44 -12.81 10.26 -5.65
CA VAL A 44 -13.74 9.66 -6.58
C VAL A 44 -15.11 9.60 -5.93
N SER A 45 -16.15 10.00 -6.66
CA SER A 45 -17.52 10.18 -6.16
C SER A 45 -18.12 8.93 -5.52
N GLY A 46 -18.63 9.07 -4.32
CA GLY A 46 -19.34 8.08 -3.53
C GLY A 46 -19.29 8.44 -2.06
N ASN A 47 -19.99 7.72 -1.22
CA ASN A 47 -20.01 7.96 0.22
C ASN A 47 -18.77 7.46 0.97
N LEU A 48 -17.76 6.94 0.25
CA LEU A 48 -16.48 6.61 0.84
C LEU A 48 -15.60 7.86 0.86
N LYS A 49 -15.23 8.29 2.03
CA LYS A 49 -14.40 9.50 2.20
C LYS A 49 -13.49 9.35 3.41
N MET A 50 -12.21 9.39 3.17
CA MET A 50 -11.16 9.38 4.19
C MET A 50 -10.60 10.79 4.36
N LYS A 51 -10.28 11.14 5.60
CA LYS A 51 -9.52 12.35 5.96
C LYS A 51 -8.26 11.89 6.69
N VAL A 52 -7.12 12.40 6.28
CA VAL A 52 -5.84 12.13 6.93
C VAL A 52 -5.23 13.43 7.41
N GLU A 53 -4.88 13.46 8.68
CA GLU A 53 -4.26 14.60 9.35
C GLU A 53 -3.01 14.15 10.09
N TYR A 54 -2.06 15.05 10.27
CA TYR A 54 -0.89 14.79 11.09
C TYR A 54 -0.70 15.88 12.14
N SER A 55 -0.02 15.51 13.22
CA SER A 55 0.34 16.41 14.33
C SER A 55 1.71 16.01 14.87
N LYS A 56 2.41 16.95 15.48
CA LYS A 56 3.67 16.69 16.21
C LYS A 56 3.47 16.54 17.72
N ASP A 57 2.32 16.95 18.24
CA ASP A 57 2.02 17.00 19.66
C ASP A 57 0.58 16.56 20.02
N MET A 58 -0.21 16.17 19.03
CA MET A 58 -1.63 15.80 19.13
C MET A 58 -2.56 16.98 19.55
N THR A 59 -2.07 18.21 19.56
CA THR A 59 -2.88 19.39 19.88
C THR A 59 -3.35 20.11 18.61
N GLU A 60 -2.45 20.34 17.67
CA GLU A 60 -2.75 20.97 16.39
C GLU A 60 -2.63 19.94 15.26
N TRP A 61 -3.69 19.82 14.45
CA TRP A 61 -3.78 18.87 13.37
C TRP A 61 -3.79 19.60 12.03
N ALA A 62 -2.90 19.19 11.12
CA ALA A 62 -2.82 19.68 9.75
C ALA A 62 -3.17 18.54 8.78
N PRO A 63 -3.82 18.84 7.65
CA PRO A 63 -4.06 17.83 6.63
C PRO A 63 -2.72 17.34 6.07
N VAL A 64 -2.64 16.04 5.79
CA VAL A 64 -1.52 15.49 5.01
C VAL A 64 -1.65 16.02 3.59
N ASP A 65 -0.57 16.62 3.11
CA ASP A 65 -0.48 17.29 1.81
C ASP A 65 0.75 16.77 1.06
N SER A 66 0.60 16.58 -0.24
CA SER A 66 1.65 16.09 -1.11
C SER A 66 2.88 17.00 -1.21
N GLU A 67 2.69 18.28 -0.91
CA GLU A 67 3.73 19.29 -1.02
C GLU A 67 4.45 19.53 0.31
N LYS A 68 3.95 18.93 1.39
CA LYS A 68 4.48 19.15 2.75
C LYS A 68 4.88 17.84 3.42
N PRO A 69 6.17 17.68 3.72
CA PRO A 69 6.64 16.52 4.45
C PRO A 69 6.10 16.54 5.89
N ILE A 70 5.73 15.37 6.40
CA ILE A 70 5.31 15.22 7.80
C ILE A 70 6.52 15.09 8.74
N PHE A 71 7.64 14.54 8.25
CA PHE A 71 8.92 14.55 8.95
C PHE A 71 9.69 15.82 8.63
N ASP A 72 10.55 16.24 9.55
CA ASP A 72 11.40 17.41 9.34
C ASP A 72 12.53 17.08 8.37
N GLU A 73 12.52 17.71 7.20
CA GLU A 73 13.52 17.52 6.14
C GLU A 73 14.90 18.07 6.52
N ASN A 74 14.96 19.00 7.45
CA ASN A 74 16.21 19.62 7.88
C ASN A 74 16.79 18.95 9.13
N ALA A 75 16.18 17.88 9.60
CA ALA A 75 16.68 17.17 10.77
C ALA A 75 18.00 16.46 10.48
N LEU A 76 18.98 16.72 11.30
CA LEU A 76 20.25 16.01 11.30
C LEU A 76 20.12 14.82 12.25
N TYR A 77 20.15 13.63 11.69
CA TYR A 77 20.08 12.41 12.49
C TYR A 77 21.43 12.09 13.12
N GLU A 78 21.45 12.05 14.43
CA GLU A 78 22.57 11.64 15.26
C GLU A 78 22.11 10.55 16.25
N PRO A 79 23.03 9.79 16.85
CA PRO A 79 22.66 8.75 17.81
C PRO A 79 21.77 9.30 18.93
N GLY A 80 20.59 8.71 19.04
CA GLY A 80 19.56 9.15 19.98
C GLY A 80 18.57 10.18 19.44
N TYR A 81 18.77 10.78 18.29
CA TYR A 81 17.75 11.65 17.68
C TYR A 81 16.49 10.89 17.30
N THR A 82 15.34 11.48 17.56
CA THR A 82 14.04 10.86 17.36
C THR A 82 13.04 11.89 16.86
N GLN A 83 12.32 11.55 15.81
CA GLN A 83 11.14 12.27 15.36
C GLN A 83 9.89 11.46 15.65
N ILE A 84 8.87 12.13 16.17
CA ILE A 84 7.56 11.54 16.43
C ILE A 84 6.54 12.35 15.66
N VAL A 85 5.74 11.65 14.86
CA VAL A 85 4.63 12.25 14.12
C VAL A 85 3.39 11.42 14.40
N TYR A 86 2.31 12.07 14.77
CA TYR A 86 1.03 11.42 14.96
C TYR A 86 0.21 11.59 13.68
N VAL A 87 -0.31 10.51 13.15
CA VAL A 87 -1.18 10.50 11.98
C VAL A 87 -2.56 10.01 12.39
N LYS A 88 -3.57 10.79 12.05
CA LYS A 88 -4.97 10.46 12.31
C LYS A 88 -5.67 10.19 10.99
N VAL A 89 -6.19 8.98 10.85
CA VAL A 89 -7.03 8.54 9.73
C VAL A 89 -8.47 8.54 10.21
N THR A 90 -9.35 9.30 9.55
CA THR A 90 -10.76 9.44 9.91
C THR A 90 -11.63 9.04 8.74
N ASN A 91 -12.61 8.19 8.98
CA ASN A 91 -13.69 7.95 8.04
C ASN A 91 -14.74 9.08 8.14
N VAL A 92 -14.74 9.98 7.18
CA VAL A 92 -15.74 11.06 7.07
C VAL A 92 -16.82 10.75 6.03
N GLY A 93 -16.82 9.51 5.51
CA GLY A 93 -17.85 8.98 4.62
C GLY A 93 -19.02 8.37 5.41
N SER A 94 -20.03 7.88 4.67
CA SER A 94 -21.19 7.18 5.25
C SER A 94 -21.03 5.65 5.24
N LEU A 95 -20.09 5.12 4.49
CA LEU A 95 -19.80 3.69 4.41
C LEU A 95 -18.61 3.34 5.31
N ALA A 96 -18.58 2.11 5.84
CA ALA A 96 -17.38 1.60 6.49
C ALA A 96 -16.24 1.51 5.49
N LEU A 97 -15.06 1.97 5.87
CA LEU A 97 -13.86 1.88 5.06
C LEU A 97 -12.85 0.92 5.70
N ARG A 98 -12.06 0.34 4.83
CA ARG A 98 -10.86 -0.40 5.20
C ARG A 98 -9.66 0.31 4.58
N TYR A 99 -8.61 0.51 5.37
CA TYR A 99 -7.41 1.17 4.86
C TYR A 99 -6.14 0.39 5.14
N ASP A 100 -5.18 0.58 4.26
CA ASP A 100 -3.79 0.19 4.41
C ASP A 100 -2.94 1.45 4.50
N PHE A 101 -1.95 1.43 5.36
CA PHE A 101 -1.02 2.54 5.56
C PHE A 101 0.40 2.00 5.51
N ASP A 102 1.20 2.49 4.57
CA ASP A 102 2.57 2.07 4.34
C ASP A 102 3.52 3.28 4.33
N ILE A 103 4.72 3.04 4.82
CA ILE A 103 5.88 3.92 4.60
C ILE A 103 6.77 3.27 3.57
N THR A 104 7.12 4.01 2.52
CA THR A 104 7.91 3.50 1.40
C THR A 104 9.19 4.31 1.24
N GLN A 105 10.32 3.64 1.13
CA GLN A 105 11.56 4.28 0.75
C GLN A 105 11.54 4.59 -0.75
N LEU A 106 11.64 5.87 -1.11
CA LEU A 106 11.59 6.33 -2.49
C LEU A 106 13.00 6.43 -3.11
N SER A 107 13.94 7.00 -2.38
CA SER A 107 15.32 7.15 -2.83
C SER A 107 16.27 7.35 -1.66
N THR A 108 17.56 7.10 -1.91
CA THR A 108 18.61 7.28 -0.92
C THR A 108 19.84 7.94 -1.54
N ALA A 109 20.60 8.68 -0.71
CA ALA A 109 21.93 9.11 -1.04
C ALA A 109 22.92 8.56 -0.02
N VAL A 110 24.07 8.08 -0.51
CA VAL A 110 25.12 7.52 0.35
C VAL A 110 25.99 8.60 0.94
N GLY A 111 26.45 8.38 2.17
CA GLY A 111 27.51 9.15 2.82
C GLY A 111 28.83 8.39 2.84
N THR A 112 29.89 9.05 3.31
CA THR A 112 31.18 8.45 3.60
C THR A 112 31.46 8.60 5.10
N ASN A 113 31.67 7.48 5.79
CA ASN A 113 31.88 7.49 7.24
C ASN A 113 33.31 7.86 7.63
N ALA A 114 33.56 7.98 8.92
CA ALA A 114 34.88 8.34 9.46
C ALA A 114 35.99 7.31 9.15
N GLN A 115 35.63 6.11 8.74
CA GLN A 115 36.53 5.04 8.29
C GLN A 115 36.83 5.12 6.78
N GLY A 116 36.19 6.05 6.05
CA GLY A 116 36.32 6.19 4.61
C GLY A 116 35.41 5.21 3.83
N GLU A 117 34.45 4.54 4.48
CA GLU A 117 33.52 3.59 3.88
C GLU A 117 32.22 4.26 3.50
N PHE A 118 31.60 3.81 2.39
CA PHE A 118 30.27 4.27 2.02
C PHE A 118 29.22 3.65 2.93
N PHE A 119 28.26 4.47 3.36
CA PHE A 119 27.13 3.99 4.12
C PHE A 119 25.79 4.58 3.62
N ASN A 120 24.71 3.86 3.88
CA ASN A 120 23.35 4.33 3.67
C ASN A 120 22.72 4.65 5.02
N LEU A 121 22.18 5.85 5.16
CA LEU A 121 21.55 6.31 6.40
C LEU A 121 20.41 5.37 6.87
N TYR A 122 19.64 4.82 5.95
CA TYR A 122 18.52 3.92 6.27
C TYR A 122 18.94 2.65 7.05
N ASN A 123 20.18 2.19 6.91
CA ASN A 123 20.68 1.04 7.65
C ASN A 123 20.88 1.32 9.15
N HIS A 124 20.92 2.60 9.51
CA HIS A 124 21.18 3.08 10.87
C HIS A 124 19.95 3.76 11.50
N LEU A 125 18.84 3.78 10.77
CA LEU A 125 17.57 4.32 11.24
C LEU A 125 16.59 3.20 11.54
N MET A 126 15.87 3.36 12.64
CA MET A 126 14.77 2.50 13.04
C MET A 126 13.45 3.26 12.89
N PHE A 127 12.44 2.55 12.44
CA PHE A 127 11.08 3.03 12.32
C PHE A 127 10.14 2.08 13.02
N GLY A 128 9.22 2.62 13.80
CA GLY A 128 8.13 1.87 14.38
C GLY A 128 6.84 2.68 14.42
N SER A 129 5.73 2.00 14.55
CA SER A 129 4.41 2.61 14.67
C SER A 129 3.59 1.93 15.75
N VAL A 130 2.75 2.71 16.42
CA VAL A 130 1.84 2.20 17.46
C VAL A 130 0.59 3.07 17.53
N ALA A 131 -0.55 2.43 17.78
CA ALA A 131 -1.80 3.16 18.06
C ALA A 131 -1.68 3.87 19.41
N THR A 132 -2.15 5.12 19.48
CA THR A 132 -2.07 5.93 20.71
C THR A 132 -3.21 6.93 20.81
N ASP A 133 -3.67 7.15 22.03
CA ASP A 133 -4.68 8.17 22.35
C ASP A 133 -4.06 9.45 22.96
N SER A 134 -2.75 9.45 23.19
CA SER A 134 -2.04 10.58 23.80
C SER A 134 -0.63 10.75 23.26
N ALA A 135 -0.14 11.98 23.29
CA ALA A 135 1.24 12.28 22.91
C ALA A 135 2.24 11.70 23.92
N PHE A 136 3.35 11.19 23.41
CA PHE A 136 4.44 10.73 24.27
C PHE A 136 5.12 11.90 24.98
N SER A 137 5.41 11.71 26.25
CA SER A 137 6.03 12.73 27.09
C SER A 137 7.56 12.78 26.92
N SER A 138 8.16 11.75 26.37
CA SER A 138 9.61 11.67 26.13
C SER A 138 9.96 10.76 24.96
N ARG A 139 11.17 10.95 24.41
CA ARG A 139 11.78 10.07 23.43
C ARG A 139 11.78 8.61 23.89
N ASP A 140 12.22 8.36 25.12
CA ASP A 140 12.37 6.99 25.62
C ASP A 140 11.02 6.28 25.73
N GLN A 141 9.98 7.01 26.08
CA GLN A 141 8.61 6.48 26.06
C GLN A 141 8.17 6.10 24.64
N ALA A 142 8.43 6.96 23.66
CA ALA A 142 8.07 6.70 22.27
C ALA A 142 8.84 5.50 21.70
N VAL A 143 10.15 5.43 21.91
CA VAL A 143 10.99 4.31 21.44
C VAL A 143 10.56 3.00 22.12
N ALA A 144 10.30 3.01 23.43
CA ALA A 144 9.83 1.82 24.13
C ALA A 144 8.47 1.34 23.63
N ALA A 145 7.58 2.26 23.26
CA ALA A 145 6.24 1.92 22.77
C ALA A 145 6.25 1.23 21.39
N VAL A 146 7.27 1.46 20.57
CA VAL A 146 7.40 0.83 19.24
C VAL A 146 8.38 -0.32 19.18
N SER A 147 9.09 -0.65 20.27
CA SER A 147 10.18 -1.62 20.31
C SER A 147 9.81 -3.04 19.86
N GLU A 148 8.55 -3.43 19.96
CA GLU A 148 8.07 -4.74 19.48
C GLU A 148 7.73 -4.74 17.98
N ASN A 149 7.55 -3.56 17.38
CA ASN A 149 7.12 -3.38 15.99
C ASN A 149 8.11 -2.54 15.18
N GLU A 150 9.32 -2.33 15.69
CA GLU A 150 10.34 -1.56 15.01
C GLU A 150 11.01 -2.35 13.89
N ASN A 151 11.35 -1.64 12.83
CA ASN A 151 12.05 -2.18 11.67
C ASN A 151 13.15 -1.21 11.25
N THR A 152 14.23 -1.73 10.68
CA THR A 152 15.13 -0.88 9.89
C THR A 152 14.36 -0.33 8.70
N LEU A 153 14.67 0.89 8.26
CA LEU A 153 14.04 1.49 7.09
C LEU A 153 14.33 0.64 5.86
N GLY A 154 13.39 -0.23 5.54
CA GLY A 154 13.41 -1.03 4.33
C GLY A 154 12.66 -0.34 3.19
N SER A 155 12.51 -1.04 2.09
CA SER A 155 11.82 -0.53 0.90
C SER A 155 10.34 -0.20 1.16
N ARG A 156 9.68 -0.93 2.07
CA ARG A 156 8.29 -0.71 2.50
C ARG A 156 8.09 -1.23 3.91
N ILE A 157 7.40 -0.46 4.73
CA ILE A 157 6.99 -0.83 6.08
C ILE A 157 5.48 -0.65 6.18
N SER A 158 4.76 -1.69 6.55
CA SER A 158 3.33 -1.60 6.80
C SER A 158 3.09 -1.04 8.19
N VAL A 159 2.44 0.10 8.27
CA VAL A 159 2.03 0.80 9.51
C VAL A 159 0.68 0.28 9.98
N ALA A 160 -0.26 0.13 9.05
CA ALA A 160 -1.54 -0.50 9.28
C ALA A 160 -1.93 -1.33 8.06
N SER A 161 -2.54 -2.47 8.29
CA SER A 161 -3.02 -3.33 7.22
C SER A 161 -4.45 -3.75 7.50
N LYS A 162 -5.34 -3.47 6.53
CA LYS A 162 -6.77 -3.82 6.59
C LYS A 162 -7.48 -3.28 7.84
N ALA A 163 -7.03 -2.14 8.35
CA ALA A 163 -7.71 -1.48 9.45
C ALA A 163 -9.10 -1.00 8.99
N VAL A 164 -10.12 -1.26 9.78
CA VAL A 164 -11.52 -0.94 9.47
C VAL A 164 -11.98 0.20 10.33
N LEU A 165 -12.59 1.22 9.69
CA LEU A 165 -13.21 2.36 10.35
C LEU A 165 -14.66 2.46 9.91
N ASN A 166 -15.59 2.39 10.86
CA ASN A 166 -16.97 2.73 10.60
C ASN A 166 -17.14 4.23 10.36
N SER A 167 -18.30 4.64 9.84
CA SER A 167 -18.59 6.07 9.62
C SER A 167 -18.38 6.89 10.88
N GLY A 168 -17.57 7.93 10.80
CA GLY A 168 -17.22 8.82 11.91
C GLY A 168 -16.11 8.33 12.84
N GLU A 169 -15.61 7.10 12.67
CA GLU A 169 -14.49 6.60 13.46
C GLU A 169 -13.14 7.12 12.96
N SER A 170 -12.14 7.08 13.84
CA SER A 170 -10.76 7.44 13.51
C SER A 170 -9.75 6.60 14.28
N ASP A 171 -8.64 6.30 13.62
CA ASP A 171 -7.43 5.76 14.24
C ASP A 171 -6.38 6.84 14.36
N THR A 172 -5.64 6.85 15.45
CA THR A 172 -4.46 7.68 15.63
C THR A 172 -3.23 6.80 15.86
N LEU A 173 -2.25 6.97 15.00
CA LEU A 173 -1.01 6.20 15.00
C LEU A 173 0.17 7.13 15.25
N ALA A 174 1.02 6.79 16.20
CA ALA A 174 2.31 7.45 16.36
C ALA A 174 3.32 6.76 15.44
N LEU A 175 3.98 7.54 14.61
CA LEU A 175 5.11 7.16 13.77
C LEU A 175 6.38 7.64 14.46
N VAL A 176 7.29 6.71 14.79
CA VAL A 176 8.52 7.01 15.48
C VAL A 176 9.69 6.63 14.59
N LEU A 177 10.44 7.63 14.14
CA LEU A 177 11.65 7.49 13.34
C LEU A 177 12.85 7.94 14.18
N TYR A 178 13.83 7.07 14.38
CA TYR A 178 14.94 7.40 15.26
C TYR A 178 16.25 6.70 14.87
N MET A 179 17.35 7.27 15.32
CA MET A 179 18.65 6.63 15.29
C MET A 179 18.96 6.04 16.68
N PRO A 180 19.22 4.73 16.78
CA PRO A 180 19.60 4.11 18.05
C PRO A 180 20.83 4.77 18.67
N THR A 181 20.88 4.83 20.00
CA THR A 181 22.05 5.36 20.73
C THR A 181 23.30 4.50 20.60
N THR A 182 23.15 3.27 20.09
CA THR A 182 24.24 2.32 19.85
C THR A 182 24.94 2.54 18.52
N VAL A 183 24.39 3.37 17.63
CA VAL A 183 25.04 3.75 16.37
C VAL A 183 26.24 4.63 16.67
N GLY A 184 27.38 4.31 16.07
CA GLY A 184 28.65 5.01 16.30
C GLY A 184 29.11 5.78 15.06
N ASN A 185 30.41 5.82 14.85
CA ASN A 185 31.07 6.54 13.76
C ASN A 185 30.78 5.93 12.36
N GLU A 186 30.21 4.76 12.30
CA GLU A 186 29.76 4.09 11.04
C GLU A 186 28.69 4.87 10.29
N ALA A 187 27.93 5.73 10.99
CA ALA A 187 26.95 6.62 10.40
C ALA A 187 27.33 8.11 10.46
N ASN A 188 28.55 8.42 10.87
CA ASN A 188 29.07 9.79 10.93
C ASN A 188 29.64 10.20 9.56
N ASN A 189 28.92 11.03 8.82
CA ASN A 189 29.35 11.51 7.51
C ASN A 189 30.48 12.53 7.64
N VAL A 190 31.61 12.26 6.98
CA VAL A 190 32.77 13.15 6.91
C VAL A 190 32.97 13.77 5.51
N ASP A 191 32.17 13.39 4.54
CA ASP A 191 32.22 13.90 3.19
C ASP A 191 31.31 15.14 3.06
N GLU A 192 31.89 16.32 3.04
CA GLU A 192 31.16 17.58 2.90
C GLU A 192 30.50 17.73 1.50
N THR A 193 30.92 16.93 0.52
CA THR A 193 30.35 16.96 -0.85
C THR A 193 29.14 16.05 -1.03
N ARG A 194 28.86 15.18 -0.06
CA ARG A 194 27.76 14.22 -0.08
C ARG A 194 26.99 14.26 1.22
N THR A 195 25.71 14.51 1.13
CA THR A 195 24.81 14.44 2.29
C THR A 195 24.03 13.13 2.21
N PRO A 196 24.29 12.17 3.14
CA PRO A 196 23.49 10.96 3.18
C PRO A 196 22.04 11.31 3.50
N SER A 197 21.12 10.75 2.74
CA SER A 197 19.70 11.01 2.92
C SER A 197 18.86 9.79 2.59
N VAL A 198 17.64 9.77 3.10
CA VAL A 198 16.61 8.83 2.73
C VAL A 198 15.30 9.60 2.53
N ASN A 199 14.66 9.43 1.39
CA ASN A 199 13.37 10.00 1.10
C ASN A 199 12.30 8.94 1.36
N LEU A 200 11.30 9.29 2.15
CA LEU A 200 10.20 8.42 2.52
C LEU A 200 8.91 8.92 1.87
N GLY A 201 8.17 8.01 1.28
CA GLY A 201 6.79 8.23 0.85
C GLY A 201 5.81 7.69 1.89
N ILE A 202 4.67 8.31 1.98
CA ILE A 202 3.53 7.84 2.76
C ILE A 202 2.45 7.44 1.77
N ASP A 203 1.95 6.22 1.91
CA ASP A 203 0.93 5.66 1.05
C ASP A 203 -0.22 5.16 1.92
N ILE A 204 -1.37 5.81 1.83
CA ILE A 204 -2.58 5.43 2.58
C ILE A 204 -3.67 5.18 1.57
N ASN A 205 -4.10 3.93 1.46
CA ASN A 205 -5.13 3.48 0.53
C ASN A 205 -6.36 3.04 1.31
N ALA A 206 -7.52 3.58 0.95
CA ALA A 206 -8.79 3.17 1.53
C ALA A 206 -9.70 2.56 0.46
N THR A 207 -10.36 1.49 0.85
CA THR A 207 -11.41 0.82 0.08
C THR A 207 -12.64 0.68 0.95
N GLN A 208 -13.81 0.45 0.35
CA GLN A 208 -14.99 0.07 1.11
C GLN A 208 -14.72 -1.23 1.87
N ALA A 209 -15.14 -1.32 3.12
CA ALA A 209 -15.08 -2.56 3.86
C ALA A 209 -16.02 -3.59 3.21
N THR A 210 -15.53 -4.80 2.99
CA THR A 210 -16.29 -5.88 2.36
C THR A 210 -17.33 -6.51 3.29
N VAL A 211 -17.23 -6.23 4.58
CA VAL A 211 -18.16 -6.67 5.61
C VAL A 211 -18.54 -5.47 6.46
N GLU A 212 -19.79 -5.07 6.39
CA GLU A 212 -20.35 -3.97 7.18
C GLU A 212 -21.39 -4.53 8.15
N SER A 213 -21.37 -4.06 9.40
CA SER A 213 -22.29 -4.52 10.43
C SER A 213 -23.73 -4.03 10.24
N ASP A 214 -23.95 -3.08 9.35
CA ASP A 214 -25.20 -2.40 9.06
C ASP A 214 -25.79 -2.70 7.67
N SER A 215 -25.14 -3.53 6.88
CA SER A 215 -25.63 -3.88 5.53
C SER A 215 -26.61 -5.07 5.54
N PHE A 216 -27.58 -5.04 4.63
CA PHE A 216 -28.62 -6.08 4.45
C PHE A 216 -28.10 -7.44 3.93
N GLY A 217 -26.87 -7.77 4.15
CA GLY A 217 -26.22 -9.02 3.75
C GLY A 217 -24.74 -8.78 3.65
N ASN A 218 -24.01 -9.42 4.52
CA ASN A 218 -22.56 -9.23 4.64
C ASN A 218 -21.76 -9.88 3.49
N ASP A 219 -22.45 -10.42 2.47
CA ASP A 219 -21.83 -11.26 1.43
C ASP A 219 -21.98 -10.70 0.01
N TYR A 220 -22.66 -9.58 -0.21
CA TYR A 220 -22.94 -9.09 -1.56
C TYR A 220 -21.69 -8.66 -2.33
N ASP A 221 -20.64 -8.34 -1.62
CA ASP A 221 -19.35 -7.93 -2.16
C ASP A 221 -18.18 -8.86 -1.78
N ALA A 222 -18.50 -10.06 -1.25
CA ALA A 222 -17.50 -11.04 -0.82
C ALA A 222 -16.47 -11.43 -1.90
N LYS A 223 -16.80 -11.22 -3.18
CA LYS A 223 -15.94 -11.47 -4.35
C LYS A 223 -15.28 -10.21 -4.91
N ALA A 224 -15.50 -9.06 -4.29
CA ALA A 224 -14.93 -7.83 -4.79
C ALA A 224 -13.43 -7.78 -4.60
N PHE A 225 -12.76 -7.16 -5.58
CA PHE A 225 -11.34 -6.86 -5.41
C PHE A 225 -11.16 -5.81 -4.32
N SER A 226 -10.33 -6.14 -3.36
CA SER A 226 -10.10 -5.30 -2.18
C SER A 226 -8.91 -4.37 -2.31
N ARG A 227 -8.11 -4.54 -3.36
CA ARG A 227 -6.94 -3.71 -3.66
C ARG A 227 -6.86 -3.40 -5.15
N PHE A 228 -6.55 -2.14 -5.48
CA PHE A 228 -6.46 -1.65 -6.86
C PHE A 228 -5.06 -1.15 -7.25
N SER A 229 -4.07 -1.49 -6.44
CA SER A 229 -2.66 -1.19 -6.71
C SER A 229 -1.81 -2.45 -6.65
N SER A 230 -0.71 -2.46 -7.40
CA SER A 230 0.26 -3.55 -7.36
C SER A 230 0.91 -3.68 -5.98
N VAL A 231 1.31 -4.89 -5.64
CA VAL A 231 2.01 -5.21 -4.40
C VAL A 231 3.41 -5.72 -4.72
N SER A 232 4.41 -5.16 -4.06
CA SER A 232 5.81 -5.58 -4.20
C SER A 232 6.37 -6.08 -2.87
N TYR A 233 6.96 -7.27 -2.92
CA TYR A 233 7.71 -7.86 -1.81
C TYR A 233 9.17 -7.99 -2.23
N PHE A 234 10.10 -7.57 -1.38
CA PHE A 234 11.52 -7.52 -1.75
C PHE A 234 12.33 -8.75 -1.33
N SER A 235 11.84 -9.51 -0.37
CA SER A 235 12.48 -10.76 0.05
C SER A 235 11.54 -11.60 0.92
N GLY A 236 11.86 -12.87 1.09
CA GLY A 236 11.16 -13.76 2.01
C GLY A 236 9.97 -14.49 1.40
N THR A 237 9.23 -15.20 2.24
CA THR A 237 8.02 -15.94 1.87
C THR A 237 6.79 -15.13 2.25
N HIS A 238 5.87 -14.96 1.33
CA HIS A 238 4.68 -14.14 1.50
C HIS A 238 3.41 -14.91 1.19
N THR A 239 2.30 -14.47 1.78
CA THR A 239 0.97 -14.98 1.47
C THR A 239 0.08 -13.81 1.11
N VAL A 240 -0.45 -13.81 -0.10
CA VAL A 240 -1.43 -12.84 -0.58
C VAL A 240 -2.82 -13.36 -0.23
N THR A 241 -3.54 -12.66 0.61
CA THR A 241 -4.88 -13.04 1.11
C THR A 241 -5.97 -12.07 0.69
N GLU A 242 -5.61 -11.00 -0.02
CA GLU A 242 -6.55 -10.00 -0.51
C GLU A 242 -6.64 -10.03 -2.04
N SER A 243 -7.85 -9.87 -2.55
CA SER A 243 -8.09 -9.80 -4.00
C SER A 243 -7.52 -8.51 -4.56
N ILE A 244 -6.71 -8.62 -5.61
CA ILE A 244 -5.98 -7.50 -6.20
C ILE A 244 -6.38 -7.33 -7.67
N MET A 245 -6.81 -6.11 -8.04
CA MET A 245 -6.96 -5.68 -9.42
C MET A 245 -6.02 -4.49 -9.66
N ALA A 246 -4.91 -4.71 -10.32
CA ALA A 246 -3.94 -3.65 -10.60
C ALA A 246 -4.00 -3.18 -12.06
N SER A 247 -4.03 -1.86 -12.25
CA SER A 247 -3.81 -1.24 -13.55
C SER A 247 -2.30 -1.20 -13.84
N GLY A 248 -1.73 -2.33 -14.19
CA GLY A 248 -0.30 -2.48 -14.42
C GLY A 248 0.11 -3.94 -14.34
N SER A 249 1.33 -4.23 -14.72
CA SER A 249 1.89 -5.57 -14.73
C SER A 249 3.32 -5.51 -14.17
N PRO A 250 3.66 -6.39 -13.23
CA PRO A 250 2.82 -7.37 -12.55
C PRO A 250 1.94 -6.76 -11.44
N ALA A 251 0.83 -7.42 -11.12
CA ALA A 251 -0.02 -7.03 -10.00
C ALA A 251 0.62 -7.39 -8.65
N VAL A 252 1.29 -8.53 -8.57
CA VAL A 252 2.08 -8.97 -7.42
C VAL A 252 3.49 -9.30 -7.89
N ILE A 253 4.50 -8.75 -7.24
CA ILE A 253 5.90 -9.04 -7.51
C ILE A 253 6.64 -9.43 -6.22
N THR A 254 7.44 -10.49 -6.28
CA THR A 254 8.40 -10.84 -5.22
C THR A 254 9.80 -10.90 -5.80
N VAL A 255 10.66 -9.99 -5.35
CA VAL A 255 12.06 -9.86 -5.80
C VAL A 255 12.97 -10.54 -4.78
N ASN A 256 14.00 -11.26 -5.24
CA ASN A 256 15.00 -11.96 -4.38
C ASN A 256 14.37 -12.95 -3.39
N GLY A 257 13.31 -13.64 -3.82
CA GLY A 257 12.47 -14.18 -2.86
C GLY A 257 12.34 -15.64 -2.62
N GLY A 258 11.60 -15.92 -1.60
CA GLY A 258 11.02 -17.20 -1.25
C GLY A 258 9.73 -17.46 -2.03
N ALA A 259 8.92 -18.39 -1.52
CA ALA A 259 7.65 -18.72 -2.12
C ALA A 259 6.60 -17.62 -1.87
N THR A 260 5.80 -17.32 -2.89
CA THR A 260 4.60 -16.47 -2.76
C THR A 260 3.37 -17.38 -2.88
N THR A 261 2.59 -17.43 -1.81
CA THR A 261 1.33 -18.20 -1.77
C THR A 261 0.18 -17.25 -2.11
N ILE A 262 -0.65 -17.63 -3.09
CA ILE A 262 -1.80 -16.84 -3.53
C ILE A 262 -3.07 -17.49 -3.00
N ASN A 263 -3.74 -16.82 -2.08
CA ASN A 263 -5.01 -17.21 -1.48
C ASN A 263 -6.16 -16.26 -1.83
N ALA A 264 -6.04 -15.53 -2.94
CA ALA A 264 -7.02 -14.54 -3.36
C ALA A 264 -7.00 -14.37 -4.88
N ASP A 265 -8.01 -13.68 -5.41
CA ASP A 265 -8.10 -13.39 -6.84
C ASP A 265 -7.15 -12.26 -7.21
N ILE A 266 -6.32 -12.49 -8.22
CA ILE A 266 -5.34 -11.51 -8.70
C ILE A 266 -5.64 -11.21 -10.18
N MET A 267 -5.81 -9.94 -10.49
CA MET A 267 -6.01 -9.44 -11.85
C MET A 267 -5.00 -8.33 -12.15
N ALA A 268 -4.28 -8.46 -13.23
CA ALA A 268 -3.45 -7.39 -13.79
C ALA A 268 -4.04 -6.94 -15.12
N THR A 269 -4.07 -5.64 -15.37
CA THR A 269 -4.47 -5.06 -16.65
C THR A 269 -3.34 -4.22 -17.21
N ALA A 270 -2.96 -4.46 -18.46
CA ALA A 270 -1.97 -3.67 -19.18
C ALA A 270 -2.49 -3.29 -20.56
N ASP A 271 -2.29 -2.03 -20.95
CA ASP A 271 -2.72 -1.54 -22.26
C ASP A 271 -1.86 -2.17 -23.37
N GLY A 272 -2.49 -2.99 -24.22
CA GLY A 272 -1.93 -3.48 -25.46
C GLY A 272 -0.90 -4.63 -25.37
N ASN A 273 -0.61 -5.14 -24.18
CA ASN A 273 0.31 -6.24 -23.97
C ASN A 273 -0.28 -7.30 -23.03
N GLU A 274 0.37 -8.48 -23.00
CA GLU A 274 0.07 -9.49 -21.99
C GLU A 274 0.36 -8.95 -20.59
N ALA A 275 -0.60 -9.07 -19.69
CA ALA A 275 -0.44 -8.66 -18.30
C ALA A 275 0.05 -9.84 -17.46
N VAL A 276 1.04 -9.59 -16.63
CA VAL A 276 1.55 -10.56 -15.64
C VAL A 276 0.83 -10.34 -14.33
N ALA A 277 0.07 -11.33 -13.86
CA ALA A 277 -0.63 -11.23 -12.59
C ALA A 277 0.34 -11.35 -11.41
N VAL A 278 1.22 -12.35 -11.41
CA VAL A 278 2.18 -12.62 -10.35
C VAL A 278 3.56 -12.89 -10.92
N TRP A 279 4.56 -12.25 -10.35
CA TRP A 279 5.98 -12.48 -10.66
C TRP A 279 6.71 -12.85 -9.37
N ALA A 280 7.19 -14.09 -9.27
CA ALA A 280 7.93 -14.57 -8.12
C ALA A 280 8.82 -15.76 -8.49
N SER A 281 9.87 -16.03 -7.70
CA SER A 281 10.76 -17.18 -7.89
C SER A 281 10.07 -18.54 -7.65
N LYS A 282 9.00 -18.53 -6.85
CA LYS A 282 8.14 -19.70 -6.62
C LYS A 282 6.73 -19.23 -6.26
N ILE A 283 5.75 -19.75 -6.98
CA ILE A 283 4.33 -19.45 -6.72
C ILE A 283 3.64 -20.72 -6.22
N ILE A 284 2.83 -20.58 -5.18
CA ILE A 284 2.02 -21.64 -4.59
C ILE A 284 0.56 -21.25 -4.66
N PHE A 285 -0.25 -22.09 -5.32
CA PHE A 285 -1.70 -21.95 -5.38
C PHE A 285 -2.34 -23.04 -4.53
N PRO A 286 -3.11 -22.70 -3.51
CA PRO A 286 -3.98 -23.64 -2.84
C PRO A 286 -5.06 -24.19 -3.78
N ALA A 287 -5.56 -25.38 -3.51
CA ALA A 287 -6.51 -26.09 -4.38
C ALA A 287 -7.88 -25.38 -4.58
N ASN A 288 -8.17 -24.38 -3.77
CA ASN A 288 -9.41 -23.61 -3.80
C ASN A 288 -9.29 -22.26 -4.52
N VAL A 289 -8.14 -21.96 -5.10
CA VAL A 289 -7.92 -20.72 -5.87
C VAL A 289 -8.16 -21.01 -7.35
N THR A 290 -9.03 -20.24 -7.97
CA THR A 290 -9.29 -20.28 -9.40
C THR A 290 -8.45 -19.19 -10.07
N ILE A 291 -7.75 -19.55 -11.14
CA ILE A 291 -6.98 -18.63 -11.96
C ILE A 291 -7.72 -18.53 -13.29
N GLU A 292 -8.26 -17.36 -13.59
CA GLU A 292 -9.00 -17.09 -14.83
C GLU A 292 -8.24 -16.09 -15.70
N GLY A 293 -8.14 -16.42 -16.98
CA GLY A 293 -7.59 -15.55 -18.03
C GLY A 293 -6.08 -15.61 -18.18
N GLY A 294 -5.63 -15.46 -19.42
CA GLY A 294 -4.24 -15.38 -19.78
C GLY A 294 -3.60 -16.72 -20.18
N ASN A 295 -2.48 -16.63 -20.85
CA ASN A 295 -1.61 -17.74 -21.15
C ASN A 295 -0.66 -17.96 -19.97
N PHE A 296 -0.70 -19.16 -19.38
CA PHE A 296 0.31 -19.55 -18.41
C PHE A 296 1.55 -19.97 -19.18
N THR A 297 2.56 -19.13 -19.21
CA THR A 297 3.88 -19.49 -19.69
C THR A 297 4.79 -19.69 -18.49
N GLN A 298 5.14 -20.95 -18.25
CA GLN A 298 6.24 -21.29 -17.37
C GLN A 298 7.51 -21.16 -18.22
N GLU A 299 8.23 -20.08 -18.10
CA GLU A 299 9.59 -20.03 -18.66
C GLU A 299 10.53 -20.89 -17.82
N LYS A 300 11.34 -21.68 -18.52
CA LYS A 300 12.30 -22.61 -17.92
C LYS A 300 13.36 -21.84 -17.13
N PRO A 301 13.87 -22.31 -16.01
CA PRO A 301 14.40 -21.56 -14.90
C PRO A 301 15.63 -20.74 -15.23
N GLY A 302 15.40 -19.46 -15.41
CA GLY A 302 16.34 -18.48 -14.92
C GLY A 302 15.63 -17.83 -13.75
N ASN A 303 15.49 -18.49 -12.69
CA ASN A 303 15.18 -18.03 -11.34
C ASN A 303 13.79 -17.46 -10.98
N ASP A 304 12.93 -17.09 -11.92
CA ASP A 304 11.63 -16.46 -11.58
C ASP A 304 10.46 -17.13 -12.35
N ASP A 305 9.38 -17.44 -11.65
CA ASP A 305 8.11 -17.92 -12.22
C ASP A 305 7.19 -16.73 -12.54
N GLN A 306 6.63 -16.70 -13.75
CA GLN A 306 5.62 -15.73 -14.20
C GLN A 306 4.28 -16.42 -14.40
N LEU A 307 3.23 -15.79 -13.94
CA LEU A 307 1.84 -16.17 -14.20
C LEU A 307 0.99 -14.97 -14.60
#